data_4d9a1907acd61ce6437da2deae18563d
#
_entry.id   4d9a1907acd61ce6437da2deae18563d
#
_cell.length_a   1.000
_cell.length_b   1.000
_cell.length_c   1.000
_cell.angle_alpha   90.00
_cell.angle_beta   90.00
_cell.angle_gamma   90.00
#
_symmetry.space_group_name_H-M   'P 1'
#
loop_
_entity.id
_entity.type
_entity.pdbx_description
1 polymer ?
#
loop_
_entity_poly.entity_id
_entity_poly.type
_entity_poly.pdbx_seq_one_letter_code
_entity_poly.pdbx_strand_id
1 'polypeptide(L)'
;MAEQPFMYIIIGGGLAGTSAIEGIRELDKKGSILLIAGEKHLPYDRPHLSKKLWFGKKKVEEIFLHDEKFYDQNGITVKVGTRVTSIDATKKIVADHKDNTYGFNKLLLATGGVPRTLPIPGGNLEGICYYRYLDDYIRIRQEAAAGKSAVVIGGGFIGSEMAAALNINKVDVTMIFPDPYLVNRVFPEYLGRAIQDQYRLRGIKILANEQPSVFSKNANKFTTYTLSGKKIESDMVIVGIGIAPYLDLARNAGLQTANGIIVDEYLQASLPDIYAAGDNAFFPYQVLGKQTRIEHWDNALNQGKWAGRNMAGAREPFTYMPYFFSDLFEFGYEAVGEVDARLETFADWQKENDTGVIYYLKDGKVRGAMMCNVWEKVEVARTIIRKGETMTPESLRGAIR
;
A
#
# COMPACT_ATOMS: atom_id res chain seq x y z
N MET A 1 -41.06 -2.48 -8.00
CA MET A 1 -40.66 -3.61 -7.17
C MET A 1 -39.27 -3.30 -6.65
N ALA A 2 -39.00 -3.39 -5.36
CA ALA A 2 -37.63 -3.22 -4.87
C ALA A 2 -36.76 -4.33 -5.50
N GLU A 3 -35.64 -3.96 -6.11
CA GLU A 3 -34.65 -4.94 -6.57
C GLU A 3 -34.23 -5.84 -5.40
N GLN A 4 -34.09 -7.14 -5.68
CA GLN A 4 -33.62 -8.05 -4.63
C GLN A 4 -32.21 -7.63 -4.18
N PRO A 5 -31.93 -7.63 -2.86
CA PRO A 5 -30.63 -7.26 -2.37
C PRO A 5 -29.55 -8.23 -2.86
N PHE A 6 -28.34 -7.70 -3.14
CA PHE A 6 -27.18 -8.54 -3.38
C PHE A 6 -26.84 -9.34 -2.11
N MET A 7 -26.44 -10.60 -2.29
CA MET A 7 -25.92 -11.37 -1.15
C MET A 7 -24.66 -10.70 -0.58
N TYR A 8 -23.80 -10.20 -1.45
CA TYR A 8 -22.55 -9.56 -1.09
C TYR A 8 -22.36 -8.26 -1.87
N ILE A 9 -22.07 -7.16 -1.15
CA ILE A 9 -21.56 -5.94 -1.78
C ILE A 9 -20.13 -5.72 -1.30
N ILE A 10 -19.24 -5.39 -2.24
CA ILE A 10 -17.83 -5.06 -1.98
C ILE A 10 -17.60 -3.63 -2.47
N ILE A 11 -17.21 -2.73 -1.57
CA ILE A 11 -16.85 -1.36 -1.90
C ILE A 11 -15.32 -1.24 -1.93
N GLY A 12 -14.76 -1.10 -3.13
CA GLY A 12 -13.34 -0.96 -3.38
C GLY A 12 -12.81 -2.00 -4.38
N GLY A 13 -12.44 -1.54 -5.58
CA GLY A 13 -11.87 -2.35 -6.67
C GLY A 13 -10.35 -2.54 -6.57
N GLY A 14 -9.81 -2.61 -5.34
CA GLY A 14 -8.40 -2.96 -5.11
C GLY A 14 -8.20 -4.45 -4.88
N LEU A 15 -6.94 -4.82 -4.56
CA LEU A 15 -6.57 -6.22 -4.30
C LEU A 15 -7.43 -6.88 -3.22
N ALA A 16 -7.69 -6.19 -2.09
CA ALA A 16 -8.49 -6.74 -1.01
C ALA A 16 -9.94 -7.03 -1.44
N GLY A 17 -10.56 -6.14 -2.23
CA GLY A 17 -11.91 -6.37 -2.76
C GLY A 17 -11.98 -7.55 -3.73
N THR A 18 -11.00 -7.66 -4.62
CA THR A 18 -10.90 -8.78 -5.58
C THR A 18 -10.64 -10.11 -4.88
N SER A 19 -9.71 -10.13 -3.93
CA SER A 19 -9.42 -11.34 -3.14
C SER A 19 -10.61 -11.78 -2.28
N ALA A 20 -11.46 -10.82 -1.84
CA ALA A 20 -12.69 -11.17 -1.14
C ALA A 20 -13.70 -11.89 -2.06
N ILE A 21 -13.78 -11.51 -3.33
CA ILE A 21 -14.58 -12.25 -4.32
C ILE A 21 -14.11 -13.70 -4.41
N GLU A 22 -12.79 -13.91 -4.53
CA GLU A 22 -12.21 -15.25 -4.56
C GLU A 22 -12.54 -16.03 -3.30
N GLY A 23 -12.37 -15.41 -2.12
CA GLY A 23 -12.71 -16.03 -0.82
C GLY A 23 -14.19 -16.38 -0.69
N ILE A 24 -15.12 -15.53 -1.17
CA ILE A 24 -16.55 -15.84 -1.23
C ILE A 24 -16.78 -17.07 -2.13
N ARG A 25 -16.20 -17.07 -3.34
CA ARG A 25 -16.41 -18.13 -4.33
C ARG A 25 -15.81 -19.48 -3.93
N GLU A 26 -14.89 -19.51 -2.97
CA GLU A 26 -14.46 -20.79 -2.38
C GLU A 26 -15.62 -21.51 -1.68
N LEU A 27 -16.51 -20.80 -1.02
CA LEU A 27 -17.58 -21.36 -0.19
C LEU A 27 -18.99 -21.17 -0.79
N ASP A 28 -19.28 -20.01 -1.35
CA ASP A 28 -20.56 -19.72 -2.01
C ASP A 28 -20.36 -19.47 -3.52
N LYS A 29 -20.71 -20.50 -4.30
CA LYS A 29 -20.57 -20.50 -5.76
C LYS A 29 -21.67 -19.66 -6.48
N LYS A 30 -22.78 -19.29 -5.79
CA LYS A 30 -23.99 -18.78 -6.44
C LYS A 30 -24.48 -17.42 -5.90
N GLY A 31 -24.14 -17.04 -4.68
CA GLY A 31 -24.58 -15.78 -4.08
C GLY A 31 -24.24 -14.58 -4.99
N SER A 32 -25.18 -13.68 -5.19
CA SER A 32 -24.98 -12.50 -6.03
C SER A 32 -23.92 -11.57 -5.42
N ILE A 33 -22.94 -11.14 -6.21
CA ILE A 33 -21.87 -10.23 -5.79
C ILE A 33 -21.94 -8.94 -6.62
N LEU A 34 -21.90 -7.79 -5.94
CA LEU A 34 -21.69 -6.49 -6.56
C LEU A 34 -20.36 -5.91 -6.10
N LEU A 35 -19.43 -5.68 -7.02
CA LEU A 35 -18.20 -4.94 -6.79
C LEU A 35 -18.37 -3.48 -7.27
N ILE A 36 -18.20 -2.51 -6.36
CA ILE A 36 -18.26 -1.09 -6.69
C ILE A 36 -16.86 -0.49 -6.55
N ALA A 37 -16.29 0.00 -7.66
CA ALA A 37 -14.96 0.56 -7.74
C ALA A 37 -14.99 2.04 -8.15
N GLY A 38 -14.31 2.89 -7.39
CA GLY A 38 -14.24 4.33 -7.67
C GLY A 38 -13.36 4.68 -8.88
N GLU A 39 -12.34 3.89 -9.17
CA GLU A 39 -11.50 4.02 -10.37
C GLU A 39 -12.26 3.51 -11.61
N LYS A 40 -11.95 4.06 -12.79
CA LYS A 40 -12.58 3.67 -14.06
C LYS A 40 -12.04 2.38 -14.67
N HIS A 41 -10.97 1.85 -14.07
CA HIS A 41 -10.31 0.63 -14.49
C HIS A 41 -10.82 -0.57 -13.69
N LEU A 42 -10.79 -1.75 -14.31
CA LEU A 42 -10.94 -3.01 -13.58
C LEU A 42 -9.86 -3.15 -12.51
N PRO A 43 -10.08 -3.95 -11.47
CA PRO A 43 -9.08 -4.19 -10.43
C PRO A 43 -7.71 -4.62 -10.98
N TYR A 44 -6.64 -4.00 -10.51
CA TYR A 44 -5.29 -4.22 -10.99
C TYR A 44 -4.26 -4.31 -9.84
N ASP A 45 -3.12 -4.90 -10.15
CA ASP A 45 -2.00 -5.11 -9.25
C ASP A 45 -1.14 -3.85 -9.11
N ARG A 46 -1.39 -3.08 -8.05
CA ARG A 46 -0.87 -1.73 -7.82
C ARG A 46 0.66 -1.61 -7.70
N PRO A 47 1.42 -2.56 -7.08
CA PRO A 47 2.88 -2.46 -7.00
C PRO A 47 3.59 -2.27 -8.34
N HIS A 48 2.99 -2.72 -9.43
CA HIS A 48 3.58 -2.55 -10.76
C HIS A 48 3.63 -1.11 -11.24
N LEU A 49 2.82 -0.22 -10.66
CA LEU A 49 2.78 1.21 -11.01
C LEU A 49 4.11 1.93 -10.71
N SER A 50 4.87 1.50 -9.69
CA SER A 50 6.19 2.06 -9.37
C SER A 50 7.37 1.14 -9.73
N LYS A 51 7.10 -0.04 -10.33
CA LYS A 51 8.09 -1.09 -10.60
C LYS A 51 8.04 -1.57 -12.06
N LYS A 52 7.46 -2.74 -12.32
CA LYS A 52 7.58 -3.49 -13.59
C LYS A 52 7.11 -2.76 -14.83
N LEU A 53 6.12 -1.86 -14.72
CA LEU A 53 5.67 -1.03 -15.83
C LEU A 53 6.75 -0.02 -16.26
N TRP A 54 7.47 0.57 -15.31
CA TRP A 54 8.55 1.51 -15.58
C TRP A 54 9.78 0.85 -16.23
N PHE A 55 10.00 -0.43 -15.93
CA PHE A 55 11.14 -1.20 -16.46
C PHE A 55 10.82 -1.92 -17.76
N GLY A 56 9.63 -1.72 -18.33
CA GLY A 56 9.20 -2.41 -19.54
C GLY A 56 9.03 -3.94 -19.38
N LYS A 57 8.99 -4.43 -18.14
CA LYS A 57 8.84 -5.85 -17.81
C LYS A 57 7.39 -6.32 -17.83
N LYS A 58 6.44 -5.38 -17.85
CA LYS A 58 5.00 -5.61 -18.02
C LYS A 58 4.37 -4.46 -18.80
N LYS A 59 3.25 -4.75 -19.48
CA LYS A 59 2.35 -3.77 -20.08
C LYS A 59 1.17 -3.52 -19.15
N VAL A 60 0.41 -2.44 -19.39
CA VAL A 60 -0.75 -2.08 -18.57
C VAL A 60 -1.81 -3.20 -18.59
N GLU A 61 -2.00 -3.87 -19.71
CA GLU A 61 -2.98 -4.95 -19.86
C GLU A 61 -2.64 -6.18 -19.00
N GLU A 62 -1.38 -6.33 -18.63
CA GLU A 62 -0.87 -7.49 -17.88
C GLU A 62 -0.92 -7.31 -16.36
N ILE A 63 -1.37 -6.15 -15.88
CA ILE A 63 -1.46 -5.91 -14.44
C ILE A 63 -2.89 -6.04 -13.89
N PHE A 64 -3.90 -6.21 -14.73
CA PHE A 64 -5.26 -6.48 -14.25
C PHE A 64 -5.32 -7.82 -13.53
N LEU A 65 -5.98 -7.84 -12.36
CA LEU A 65 -6.08 -9.05 -11.53
C LEU A 65 -6.89 -10.13 -12.22
N HIS A 66 -7.98 -9.73 -12.88
CA HIS A 66 -8.83 -10.60 -13.68
C HIS A 66 -9.35 -9.84 -14.89
N ASP A 67 -9.72 -10.56 -15.94
CA ASP A 67 -10.40 -10.04 -17.12
C ASP A 67 -11.94 -9.99 -16.93
N GLU A 68 -12.65 -9.37 -17.84
CA GLU A 68 -14.13 -9.28 -17.82
C GLU A 68 -14.78 -10.68 -17.79
N LYS A 69 -14.19 -11.66 -18.46
CA LYS A 69 -14.72 -13.03 -18.52
C LYS A 69 -14.76 -13.69 -17.15
N PHE A 70 -13.75 -13.41 -16.30
CA PHE A 70 -13.73 -13.93 -14.93
C PHE A 70 -14.95 -13.43 -14.15
N TYR A 71 -15.26 -12.14 -14.23
CA TYR A 71 -16.40 -11.56 -13.52
C TYR A 71 -17.72 -12.13 -14.03
N ASP A 72 -17.91 -12.22 -15.34
CA ASP A 72 -19.11 -12.77 -15.97
C ASP A 72 -19.31 -14.25 -15.60
N GLN A 73 -18.28 -15.08 -15.73
CA GLN A 73 -18.33 -16.52 -15.44
C GLN A 73 -18.59 -16.82 -13.96
N ASN A 74 -18.20 -15.92 -13.07
CA ASN A 74 -18.44 -16.05 -11.63
C ASN A 74 -19.70 -15.29 -11.17
N GLY A 75 -20.53 -14.77 -12.06
CA GLY A 75 -21.78 -14.07 -11.73
C GLY A 75 -21.56 -12.83 -10.86
N ILE A 76 -20.53 -12.03 -11.19
CA ILE A 76 -20.16 -10.83 -10.45
C ILE A 76 -20.57 -9.60 -11.26
N THR A 77 -21.39 -8.75 -10.66
CA THR A 77 -21.68 -7.43 -11.23
C THR A 77 -20.56 -6.46 -10.85
N VAL A 78 -19.91 -5.85 -11.82
CA VAL A 78 -18.83 -4.87 -11.59
C VAL A 78 -19.29 -3.48 -12.02
N LYS A 79 -19.12 -2.50 -11.12
CA LYS A 79 -19.37 -1.08 -11.40
C LYS A 79 -18.08 -0.29 -11.19
N VAL A 80 -17.34 -0.05 -12.25
CA VAL A 80 -16.17 0.83 -12.27
C VAL A 80 -16.58 2.30 -12.42
N GLY A 81 -15.70 3.24 -12.06
CA GLY A 81 -15.98 4.68 -12.11
C GLY A 81 -17.16 5.08 -11.22
N THR A 82 -17.51 4.25 -10.23
CA THR A 82 -18.68 4.42 -9.38
C THR A 82 -18.23 4.58 -7.93
N ARG A 83 -18.52 5.75 -7.33
CA ARG A 83 -18.15 6.04 -5.94
C ARG A 83 -19.37 5.91 -5.04
N VAL A 84 -19.28 5.08 -4.01
CA VAL A 84 -20.27 5.01 -2.94
C VAL A 84 -20.16 6.28 -2.09
N THR A 85 -21.29 6.89 -1.79
CA THR A 85 -21.39 8.15 -1.03
C THR A 85 -21.99 7.95 0.36
N SER A 86 -22.82 6.93 0.56
CA SER A 86 -23.42 6.65 1.87
C SER A 86 -23.73 5.16 2.07
N ILE A 87 -23.84 4.79 3.34
CA ILE A 87 -24.23 3.47 3.80
C ILE A 87 -25.29 3.66 4.89
N ASP A 88 -26.48 3.12 4.70
CA ASP A 88 -27.49 2.95 5.73
C ASP A 88 -27.38 1.51 6.25
N ALA A 89 -26.67 1.35 7.36
CA ALA A 89 -26.41 0.04 7.94
C ALA A 89 -27.69 -0.62 8.50
N THR A 90 -28.69 0.17 8.93
CA THR A 90 -29.95 -0.33 9.48
C THR A 90 -30.85 -0.89 8.37
N LYS A 91 -30.97 -0.17 7.25
CA LYS A 91 -31.73 -0.63 6.09
C LYS A 91 -30.95 -1.58 5.20
N LYS A 92 -29.64 -1.74 5.46
CA LYS A 92 -28.69 -2.49 4.61
C LYS A 92 -28.70 -2.01 3.15
N ILE A 93 -28.52 -0.71 2.96
CA ILE A 93 -28.47 -0.07 1.65
C ILE A 93 -27.18 0.74 1.51
N VAL A 94 -26.55 0.68 0.35
CA VAL A 94 -25.51 1.62 -0.07
C VAL A 94 -26.05 2.51 -1.20
N ALA A 95 -25.62 3.78 -1.24
CA ALA A 95 -25.92 4.69 -2.36
C ALA A 95 -24.65 5.14 -3.05
N ASP A 96 -24.71 5.30 -4.37
CA ASP A 96 -23.60 5.81 -5.16
C ASP A 96 -23.76 7.33 -5.48
N HIS A 97 -22.75 7.91 -6.12
CA HIS A 97 -22.70 9.33 -6.49
C HIS A 97 -23.71 9.74 -7.60
N LYS A 98 -24.49 8.80 -8.10
CA LYS A 98 -25.59 9.02 -9.06
C LYS A 98 -26.96 8.73 -8.43
N ASP A 99 -27.00 8.64 -7.09
CA ASP A 99 -28.17 8.35 -6.28
C ASP A 99 -28.81 6.96 -6.56
N ASN A 100 -28.09 6.05 -7.24
CA ASN A 100 -28.54 4.67 -7.31
C ASN A 100 -28.32 4.00 -5.95
N THR A 101 -29.26 3.15 -5.55
CA THR A 101 -29.24 2.43 -4.27
C THR A 101 -29.18 0.92 -4.49
N TYR A 102 -28.42 0.24 -3.64
CA TYR A 102 -28.20 -1.21 -3.71
C TYR A 102 -28.37 -1.81 -2.32
N GLY A 103 -29.26 -2.77 -2.17
CA GLY A 103 -29.45 -3.54 -0.96
C GLY A 103 -28.36 -4.62 -0.80
N PHE A 104 -27.96 -4.94 0.42
CA PHE A 104 -26.99 -5.99 0.70
C PHE A 104 -27.40 -6.90 1.87
N ASN A 105 -26.98 -8.16 1.84
CA ASN A 105 -27.00 -9.01 3.02
C ASN A 105 -25.69 -8.91 3.80
N LYS A 106 -24.56 -8.88 3.10
CA LYS A 106 -23.20 -8.70 3.66
C LYS A 106 -22.48 -7.60 2.90
N LEU A 107 -21.71 -6.77 3.61
CA LEU A 107 -20.98 -5.65 3.05
C LEU A 107 -19.50 -5.73 3.42
N LEU A 108 -18.61 -5.53 2.46
CA LEU A 108 -17.18 -5.36 2.69
C LEU A 108 -16.75 -3.92 2.34
N LEU A 109 -16.07 -3.27 3.27
CA LEU A 109 -15.35 -2.03 3.06
C LEU A 109 -13.86 -2.33 2.75
N ALA A 110 -13.50 -2.32 1.47
CA ALA A 110 -12.14 -2.50 0.97
C ALA A 110 -11.65 -1.22 0.28
N THR A 111 -12.02 -0.06 0.83
CA THR A 111 -11.79 1.27 0.24
C THR A 111 -10.33 1.73 0.28
N GLY A 112 -9.47 1.00 0.98
CA GLY A 112 -8.04 1.31 1.08
C GLY A 112 -7.78 2.68 1.69
N GLY A 113 -6.91 3.46 1.05
CA GLY A 113 -6.58 4.82 1.48
C GLY A 113 -6.38 5.76 0.29
N VAL A 114 -6.32 7.04 0.60
CA VAL A 114 -6.05 8.12 -0.36
C VAL A 114 -4.66 8.72 -0.11
N PRO A 115 -3.97 9.23 -1.13
CA PRO A 115 -2.70 9.93 -0.93
C PRO A 115 -2.85 11.07 0.07
N ARG A 116 -1.87 11.22 0.96
CA ARG A 116 -1.74 12.43 1.76
C ARG A 116 -1.36 13.60 0.87
N THR A 117 -1.98 14.74 1.08
CA THR A 117 -1.68 15.97 0.34
C THR A 117 -0.81 16.90 1.18
N LEU A 118 -0.10 17.80 0.52
CA LEU A 118 0.71 18.84 1.18
C LEU A 118 -0.14 20.10 1.38
N PRO A 119 -0.43 20.50 2.63
CA PRO A 119 -1.24 21.69 2.92
C PRO A 119 -0.36 22.97 2.86
N ILE A 120 0.33 23.17 1.74
CA ILE A 120 1.19 24.33 1.50
C ILE A 120 0.70 25.09 0.28
N PRO A 121 1.03 26.40 0.13
CA PRO A 121 0.68 27.17 -1.04
C PRO A 121 1.13 26.49 -2.33
N GLY A 122 0.21 26.32 -3.26
CA GLY A 122 0.44 25.62 -4.51
C GLY A 122 0.43 24.08 -4.43
N GLY A 123 0.18 23.47 -3.27
CA GLY A 123 0.13 22.01 -3.13
C GLY A 123 -0.99 21.32 -3.95
N ASN A 124 -2.00 22.09 -4.36
CA ASN A 124 -3.11 21.64 -5.21
C ASN A 124 -3.02 22.10 -6.67
N LEU A 125 -1.88 22.64 -7.11
CA LEU A 125 -1.70 23.05 -8.50
C LEU A 125 -1.89 21.88 -9.46
N GLU A 126 -2.57 22.16 -10.55
CA GLU A 126 -2.79 21.18 -11.61
C GLU A 126 -1.45 20.69 -12.18
N GLY A 127 -1.32 19.35 -12.25
CA GLY A 127 -0.12 18.65 -12.69
C GLY A 127 0.76 18.13 -11.57
N ILE A 128 0.62 18.59 -10.31
CA ILE A 128 1.25 17.89 -9.17
C ILE A 128 0.64 16.50 -9.04
N CYS A 129 1.50 15.46 -8.96
CA CYS A 129 1.08 14.08 -8.93
C CYS A 129 1.22 13.48 -7.53
N TYR A 130 0.12 13.32 -6.82
CA TYR A 130 0.02 12.51 -5.61
C TYR A 130 -0.09 11.04 -6.01
N TYR A 131 1.05 10.39 -6.23
CA TYR A 131 1.18 9.14 -6.97
C TYR A 131 0.53 7.94 -6.27
N ARG A 132 -0.50 7.34 -6.89
CA ARG A 132 -1.19 6.16 -6.38
C ARG A 132 -1.92 5.33 -7.45
N TYR A 133 -2.50 5.97 -8.45
CA TYR A 133 -3.48 5.38 -9.36
C TYR A 133 -2.87 5.03 -10.72
N LEU A 134 -3.53 4.14 -11.47
CA LEU A 134 -3.10 3.80 -12.83
C LEU A 134 -3.07 5.04 -13.74
N ASP A 135 -4.04 5.96 -13.58
CA ASP A 135 -4.05 7.21 -14.33
C ASP A 135 -2.84 8.11 -14.01
N ASP A 136 -2.33 8.07 -12.77
CA ASP A 136 -1.09 8.78 -12.41
C ASP A 136 0.12 8.20 -13.16
N TYR A 137 0.21 6.86 -13.22
CA TYR A 137 1.26 6.20 -14.01
C TYR A 137 1.16 6.59 -15.48
N ILE A 138 -0.02 6.47 -16.09
CA ILE A 138 -0.23 6.78 -17.52
C ILE A 138 0.21 8.21 -17.82
N ARG A 139 -0.21 9.18 -17.02
CA ARG A 139 0.14 10.59 -17.18
C ARG A 139 1.65 10.83 -17.03
N ILE A 140 2.24 10.42 -15.91
CA ILE A 140 3.66 10.65 -15.66
C ILE A 140 4.54 9.91 -16.66
N ARG A 141 4.13 8.71 -17.09
CA ARG A 141 4.88 7.93 -18.10
C ARG A 141 4.95 8.63 -19.46
N GLN A 142 3.91 9.37 -19.84
CA GLN A 142 3.91 10.18 -21.09
C GLN A 142 4.86 11.36 -21.00
N GLU A 143 5.02 11.97 -19.83
CA GLU A 143 5.90 13.12 -19.60
C GLU A 143 7.37 12.71 -19.37
N ALA A 144 7.60 11.51 -18.82
CA ALA A 144 8.92 11.02 -18.42
C ALA A 144 9.75 10.61 -19.64
N ALA A 145 10.69 11.46 -20.03
CA ALA A 145 11.61 11.24 -21.15
C ALA A 145 13.02 11.75 -20.80
N ALA A 146 14.02 11.33 -21.57
CA ALA A 146 15.39 11.82 -21.44
C ALA A 146 15.44 13.35 -21.57
N GLY A 147 16.19 14.00 -20.67
CA GLY A 147 16.32 15.45 -20.61
C GLY A 147 15.17 16.18 -19.89
N LYS A 148 14.16 15.45 -19.41
CA LYS A 148 13.17 15.97 -18.49
C LYS A 148 13.65 15.91 -17.05
N SER A 149 13.07 16.75 -16.19
CA SER A 149 13.40 16.85 -14.79
C SER A 149 12.18 16.60 -13.90
N ALA A 150 12.39 15.98 -12.74
CA ALA A 150 11.34 15.72 -11.75
C ALA A 150 11.81 16.07 -10.35
N VAL A 151 10.91 16.67 -9.58
CA VAL A 151 11.03 16.76 -8.13
C VAL A 151 10.15 15.66 -7.53
N VAL A 152 10.76 14.80 -6.71
CA VAL A 152 10.08 13.74 -5.95
C VAL A 152 10.05 14.13 -4.47
N ILE A 153 8.84 14.32 -3.94
CA ILE A 153 8.63 14.66 -2.53
C ILE A 153 8.32 13.39 -1.74
N GLY A 154 9.20 13.07 -0.78
CA GLY A 154 9.10 11.91 0.11
C GLY A 154 10.26 10.94 -0.04
N GLY A 155 10.80 10.50 1.11
CA GLY A 155 11.90 9.52 1.21
C GLY A 155 11.45 8.12 1.64
N GLY A 156 10.12 7.85 1.64
CA GLY A 156 9.53 6.54 1.92
C GLY A 156 9.50 5.62 0.69
N PHE A 157 8.75 4.53 0.77
CA PHE A 157 8.70 3.51 -0.30
C PHE A 157 8.37 4.09 -1.67
N ILE A 158 7.22 4.74 -1.83
CA ILE A 158 6.77 5.24 -3.13
C ILE A 158 7.71 6.33 -3.67
N GLY A 159 8.17 7.25 -2.81
CA GLY A 159 9.12 8.28 -3.24
C GLY A 159 10.43 7.68 -3.74
N SER A 160 10.99 6.72 -3.02
CA SER A 160 12.24 6.04 -3.41
C SER A 160 12.05 5.21 -4.69
N GLU A 161 10.98 4.41 -4.79
CA GLU A 161 10.68 3.62 -6.00
C GLU A 161 10.46 4.52 -7.23
N MET A 162 9.72 5.63 -7.08
CA MET A 162 9.49 6.56 -8.18
C MET A 162 10.76 7.30 -8.62
N ALA A 163 11.61 7.69 -7.66
CA ALA A 163 12.89 8.30 -7.98
C ALA A 163 13.80 7.33 -8.77
N ALA A 164 13.85 6.07 -8.38
CA ALA A 164 14.57 5.03 -9.12
C ALA A 164 13.97 4.81 -10.51
N ALA A 165 12.65 4.67 -10.61
CA ALA A 165 11.94 4.45 -11.86
C ALA A 165 12.16 5.58 -12.88
N LEU A 166 12.07 6.83 -12.44
CA LEU A 166 12.32 8.00 -13.28
C LEU A 166 13.78 8.09 -13.72
N ASN A 167 14.72 7.84 -12.80
CA ASN A 167 16.15 7.88 -13.11
C ASN A 167 16.55 6.82 -14.15
N ILE A 168 16.05 5.59 -14.04
CA ILE A 168 16.26 4.52 -15.05
C ILE A 168 15.73 4.96 -16.43
N ASN A 169 14.65 5.74 -16.46
CA ASN A 169 14.08 6.31 -17.67
C ASN A 169 14.76 7.64 -18.11
N LYS A 170 15.95 7.95 -17.57
CA LYS A 170 16.79 9.10 -17.94
C LYS A 170 16.16 10.46 -17.64
N VAL A 171 15.32 10.53 -16.61
CA VAL A 171 14.80 11.78 -16.04
C VAL A 171 15.78 12.27 -14.97
N ASP A 172 16.08 13.57 -14.95
CA ASP A 172 16.88 14.21 -13.91
C ASP A 172 16.04 14.34 -12.63
N VAL A 173 16.41 13.62 -11.57
CA VAL A 173 15.60 13.54 -10.35
C VAL A 173 16.22 14.34 -9.21
N THR A 174 15.41 15.15 -8.54
CA THR A 174 15.72 15.74 -7.23
C THR A 174 14.71 15.23 -6.21
N MET A 175 15.18 14.54 -5.15
CA MET A 175 14.35 14.11 -4.02
C MET A 175 14.41 15.13 -2.90
N ILE A 176 13.25 15.39 -2.26
CA ILE A 176 13.12 16.28 -1.09
C ILE A 176 12.33 15.54 -0.02
N PHE A 177 12.88 15.39 1.19
CA PHE A 177 12.19 14.75 2.31
C PHE A 177 12.75 15.20 3.66
N PRO A 178 11.91 15.20 4.74
CA PRO A 178 12.30 15.73 6.05
C PRO A 178 13.25 14.82 6.83
N ASP A 179 13.30 13.55 6.48
CA ASP A 179 14.08 12.56 7.19
C ASP A 179 15.58 12.64 6.84
N PRO A 180 16.49 12.17 7.71
CA PRO A 180 17.94 12.26 7.46
C PRO A 180 18.42 11.28 6.36
N TYR A 181 17.69 10.22 6.10
CA TYR A 181 18.02 9.21 5.07
C TYR A 181 16.76 8.52 4.55
N LEU A 182 16.91 7.81 3.43
CA LEU A 182 15.81 7.11 2.76
C LEU A 182 15.26 5.97 3.63
N VAL A 183 13.93 5.82 3.60
CA VAL A 183 13.17 4.73 4.27
C VAL A 183 13.47 4.64 5.77
N ASN A 184 13.73 5.78 6.43
CA ASN A 184 14.24 5.88 7.80
C ASN A 184 13.37 5.23 8.87
N ARG A 185 12.08 4.99 8.59
CA ARG A 185 11.18 4.29 9.54
C ARG A 185 11.42 2.80 9.60
N VAL A 186 12.02 2.25 8.55
CA VAL A 186 12.18 0.81 8.33
C VAL A 186 13.65 0.41 8.35
N PHE A 187 14.50 1.15 7.65
CA PHE A 187 15.93 0.85 7.57
C PHE A 187 16.68 1.39 8.79
N PRO A 188 17.55 0.61 9.41
CA PRO A 188 18.58 1.15 10.29
C PRO A 188 19.40 2.21 9.54
N GLU A 189 19.94 3.19 10.30
CA GLU A 189 20.62 4.36 9.72
C GLU A 189 21.75 3.99 8.74
N TYR A 190 22.57 3.02 9.08
CA TYR A 190 23.69 2.58 8.24
C TYR A 190 23.19 2.10 6.86
N LEU A 191 22.13 1.29 6.82
CA LEU A 191 21.56 0.80 5.57
C LEU A 191 20.89 1.93 4.78
N GLY A 192 20.05 2.75 5.46
CA GLY A 192 19.36 3.86 4.81
C GLY A 192 20.32 4.86 4.16
N ARG A 193 21.46 5.14 4.82
CA ARG A 193 22.52 5.98 4.24
C ARG A 193 23.25 5.30 3.08
N ALA A 194 23.57 4.01 3.20
CA ALA A 194 24.22 3.26 2.12
C ALA A 194 23.34 3.24 0.86
N ILE A 195 22.04 2.99 1.00
CA ILE A 195 21.08 3.05 -0.12
C ILE A 195 20.99 4.47 -0.67
N GLN A 196 20.93 5.49 0.17
CA GLN A 196 20.90 6.89 -0.26
C GLN A 196 22.15 7.26 -1.07
N ASP A 197 23.32 6.77 -0.72
CA ASP A 197 24.55 7.01 -1.46
C ASP A 197 24.53 6.30 -2.83
N GLN A 198 23.92 5.12 -2.93
CA GLN A 198 23.66 4.47 -4.21
C GLN A 198 22.77 5.32 -5.14
N TYR A 199 21.79 6.02 -4.60
CA TYR A 199 20.97 6.97 -5.36
C TYR A 199 21.78 8.15 -5.86
N ARG A 200 22.65 8.72 -5.00
CA ARG A 200 23.54 9.83 -5.40
C ARG A 200 24.53 9.43 -6.49
N LEU A 201 25.11 8.22 -6.38
CA LEU A 201 26.03 7.68 -7.40
C LEU A 201 25.37 7.54 -8.78
N ARG A 202 24.04 7.37 -8.82
CA ARG A 202 23.24 7.34 -10.07
C ARG A 202 22.83 8.74 -10.56
N GLY A 203 23.30 9.80 -9.92
CA GLY A 203 23.03 11.18 -10.30
C GLY A 203 21.72 11.74 -9.72
N ILE A 204 21.03 11.04 -8.82
CA ILE A 204 19.85 11.57 -8.14
C ILE A 204 20.31 12.60 -7.10
N LYS A 205 19.79 13.83 -7.18
CA LYS A 205 20.03 14.87 -6.19
C LYS A 205 19.14 14.62 -4.98
N ILE A 206 19.73 14.56 -3.78
CA ILE A 206 19.00 14.29 -2.55
C ILE A 206 19.12 15.47 -1.58
N LEU A 207 17.98 16.05 -1.25
CA LEU A 207 17.80 17.06 -0.23
C LEU A 207 17.09 16.42 0.98
N ALA A 208 17.90 15.70 1.78
CA ALA A 208 17.48 15.16 3.07
C ALA A 208 17.39 16.31 4.11
N ASN A 209 16.62 16.10 5.20
CA ASN A 209 16.31 17.13 6.21
C ASN A 209 15.71 18.41 5.60
N GLU A 210 14.96 18.27 4.51
CA GLU A 210 14.40 19.39 3.76
C GLU A 210 12.91 19.14 3.45
N GLN A 211 12.14 20.21 3.36
CA GLN A 211 10.72 20.13 3.03
C GLN A 211 10.33 21.18 2.00
N PRO A 212 9.35 20.91 1.13
CA PRO A 212 8.79 21.92 0.27
C PRO A 212 7.99 22.93 1.12
N SER A 213 8.04 24.19 0.75
CA SER A 213 7.29 25.27 1.40
C SER A 213 6.24 25.88 0.49
N VAL A 214 6.53 25.99 -0.81
CA VAL A 214 5.63 26.57 -1.82
C VAL A 214 5.87 25.86 -3.15
N PHE A 215 4.82 25.62 -3.89
CA PHE A 215 4.89 25.32 -5.31
C PHE A 215 4.33 26.46 -6.13
N SER A 216 4.98 26.77 -7.23
CA SER A 216 4.44 27.65 -8.27
C SER A 216 4.61 27.00 -9.63
N LYS A 217 3.81 27.45 -10.60
CA LYS A 217 3.88 26.95 -11.98
C LYS A 217 3.90 28.14 -12.92
N ASN A 218 4.87 28.15 -13.83
CA ASN A 218 4.95 29.12 -14.90
C ASN A 218 5.07 28.37 -16.24
N ALA A 219 4.11 28.60 -17.13
CA ALA A 219 3.94 27.82 -18.35
C ALA A 219 3.92 26.30 -18.03
N ASN A 220 4.91 25.54 -18.51
CA ASN A 220 5.01 24.10 -18.35
C ASN A 220 6.04 23.67 -17.29
N LYS A 221 6.59 24.61 -16.49
CA LYS A 221 7.57 24.31 -15.45
C LYS A 221 7.01 24.58 -14.06
N PHE A 222 7.29 23.65 -13.16
CA PHE A 222 7.08 23.83 -11.73
C PHE A 222 8.32 24.46 -11.11
N THR A 223 8.10 25.31 -10.11
CA THR A 223 9.14 25.77 -9.19
C THR A 223 8.76 25.31 -7.79
N THR A 224 9.63 24.49 -7.19
CA THR A 224 9.52 24.06 -5.79
C THR A 224 10.45 24.92 -4.95
N TYR A 225 9.89 25.65 -3.99
CA TYR A 225 10.64 26.34 -2.95
C TYR A 225 10.70 25.43 -1.71
N THR A 226 11.84 25.46 -1.02
CA THR A 226 12.03 24.69 0.21
C THR A 226 12.06 25.60 1.43
N LEU A 227 11.94 24.99 2.62
CA LEU A 227 12.02 25.74 3.88
C LEU A 227 13.37 26.42 4.07
N SER A 228 14.46 25.85 3.56
CA SER A 228 15.80 26.48 3.61
C SER A 228 16.02 27.54 2.52
N GLY A 229 15.01 27.88 1.72
CA GLY A 229 15.08 28.90 0.67
C GLY A 229 15.64 28.43 -0.67
N LYS A 230 15.85 27.14 -0.88
CA LYS A 230 16.27 26.63 -2.20
C LYS A 230 15.13 26.74 -3.20
N LYS A 231 15.49 26.99 -4.46
CA LYS A 231 14.58 27.03 -5.61
C LYS A 231 14.96 25.94 -6.59
N ILE A 232 14.01 25.04 -6.89
CA ILE A 232 14.21 23.91 -7.83
C ILE A 232 13.15 24.00 -8.93
N GLU A 233 13.59 24.09 -10.18
CA GLU A 233 12.71 24.04 -11.33
C GLU A 233 12.64 22.62 -11.88
N SER A 234 11.45 22.17 -12.29
CA SER A 234 11.22 20.83 -12.84
C SER A 234 10.07 20.79 -13.82
N ASP A 235 10.06 19.78 -14.70
CA ASP A 235 8.94 19.49 -15.58
C ASP A 235 7.80 18.80 -14.81
N MET A 236 8.12 17.98 -13.83
CA MET A 236 7.18 17.18 -13.06
C MET A 236 7.40 17.34 -11.56
N VAL A 237 6.31 17.24 -10.78
CA VAL A 237 6.34 17.10 -9.31
C VAL A 237 5.54 15.86 -8.94
N ILE A 238 6.21 14.90 -8.31
CA ILE A 238 5.62 13.66 -7.82
C ILE A 238 5.68 13.64 -6.29
N VAL A 239 4.55 13.38 -5.65
CA VAL A 239 4.42 13.38 -4.18
C VAL A 239 4.10 11.97 -3.70
N GLY A 240 5.01 11.40 -2.89
CA GLY A 240 4.89 10.08 -2.29
C GLY A 240 5.11 10.14 -0.76
N ILE A 241 4.22 10.82 -0.02
CA ILE A 241 4.33 11.05 1.43
C ILE A 241 3.42 10.14 2.27
N GLY A 242 3.00 9.01 1.70
CA GLY A 242 2.13 8.04 2.33
C GLY A 242 0.65 8.28 2.05
N ILE A 243 -0.18 7.42 2.66
CA ILE A 243 -1.63 7.44 2.49
C ILE A 243 -2.35 7.68 3.83
N ALA A 244 -3.61 8.09 3.75
CA ALA A 244 -4.54 8.09 4.85
C ALA A 244 -5.66 7.08 4.55
N PRO A 245 -6.10 6.26 5.51
CA PRO A 245 -7.21 5.35 5.28
C PRO A 245 -8.49 6.15 4.97
N TYR A 246 -9.27 5.68 4.00
CA TYR A 246 -10.55 6.31 3.67
C TYR A 246 -11.64 5.82 4.63
N LEU A 247 -11.97 6.64 5.63
CA LEU A 247 -12.83 6.27 6.76
C LEU A 247 -14.20 6.95 6.76
N ASP A 248 -14.44 7.93 5.90
CA ASP A 248 -15.66 8.75 5.98
C ASP A 248 -16.95 7.93 5.79
N LEU A 249 -16.94 6.98 4.86
CA LEU A 249 -18.09 6.06 4.69
C LEU A 249 -18.37 5.26 5.95
N ALA A 250 -17.32 4.75 6.61
CA ALA A 250 -17.44 3.97 7.83
C ALA A 250 -17.97 4.82 9.00
N ARG A 251 -17.41 6.01 9.20
CA ARG A 251 -17.82 6.95 10.24
C ARG A 251 -19.28 7.38 10.07
N ASN A 252 -19.65 7.76 8.85
CA ASN A 252 -21.01 8.21 8.54
C ASN A 252 -22.03 7.08 8.68
N ALA A 253 -21.63 5.83 8.52
CA ALA A 253 -22.45 4.64 8.78
C ALA A 253 -22.52 4.24 10.25
N GLY A 254 -21.83 4.94 11.16
CA GLY A 254 -21.80 4.64 12.60
C GLY A 254 -20.81 3.52 12.99
N LEU A 255 -19.88 3.13 12.11
CA LEU A 255 -18.85 2.14 12.44
C LEU A 255 -17.78 2.73 13.34
N GLN A 256 -17.25 1.93 14.26
CA GLN A 256 -16.13 2.32 15.09
C GLN A 256 -14.84 2.43 14.25
N THR A 257 -14.14 3.54 14.42
CA THR A 257 -12.88 3.82 13.72
C THR A 257 -11.81 4.34 14.68
N ALA A 258 -10.55 4.00 14.39
CA ALA A 258 -9.35 4.58 15.02
C ALA A 258 -8.35 4.94 13.90
N ASN A 259 -7.17 4.34 13.87
CA ASN A 259 -6.25 4.42 12.72
C ASN A 259 -6.69 3.54 11.52
N GLY A 260 -7.97 3.24 11.43
CA GLY A 260 -8.64 2.39 10.45
C GLY A 260 -10.04 2.05 10.93
N ILE A 261 -10.78 1.25 10.18
CA ILE A 261 -12.05 0.66 10.62
C ILE A 261 -11.73 -0.44 11.61
N ILE A 262 -12.23 -0.34 12.84
CA ILE A 262 -11.99 -1.35 13.87
C ILE A 262 -12.74 -2.62 13.50
N VAL A 263 -12.01 -3.72 13.41
CA VAL A 263 -12.55 -5.05 13.14
C VAL A 263 -12.12 -6.04 14.21
N ASP A 264 -12.89 -7.10 14.37
CA ASP A 264 -12.55 -8.26 15.21
C ASP A 264 -11.59 -9.22 14.48
N GLU A 265 -11.29 -10.36 15.09
CA GLU A 265 -10.44 -11.40 14.51
C GLU A 265 -11.02 -12.06 13.25
N TYR A 266 -12.31 -11.90 12.99
CA TYR A 266 -13.00 -12.40 11.80
C TYR A 266 -13.08 -11.34 10.69
N LEU A 267 -12.45 -10.17 10.89
CA LEU A 267 -12.50 -8.99 10.02
C LEU A 267 -13.91 -8.36 9.94
N GLN A 268 -14.79 -8.67 10.91
CA GLN A 268 -16.10 -8.05 11.04
C GLN A 268 -15.98 -6.72 11.79
N ALA A 269 -16.65 -5.69 11.29
CA ALA A 269 -16.69 -4.37 11.91
C ALA A 269 -17.68 -4.32 13.08
N SER A 270 -17.81 -3.16 13.73
CA SER A 270 -18.66 -2.99 14.92
C SER A 270 -20.18 -3.14 14.68
N LEU A 271 -20.63 -3.17 13.43
CA LEU A 271 -22.01 -3.44 13.08
C LEU A 271 -22.14 -4.80 12.39
N PRO A 272 -23.25 -5.53 12.62
CA PRO A 272 -23.47 -6.86 12.04
C PRO A 272 -23.41 -6.83 10.51
N ASP A 273 -22.91 -7.91 9.92
CA ASP A 273 -22.87 -8.13 8.47
C ASP A 273 -22.01 -7.13 7.66
N ILE A 274 -21.21 -6.31 8.36
CA ILE A 274 -20.26 -5.39 7.75
C ILE A 274 -18.83 -5.80 8.12
N TYR A 275 -17.96 -5.86 7.12
CA TYR A 275 -16.57 -6.28 7.23
C TYR A 275 -15.65 -5.19 6.69
N ALA A 276 -14.36 -5.23 7.07
CA ALA A 276 -13.34 -4.40 6.41
C ALA A 276 -12.05 -5.18 6.20
N ALA A 277 -11.34 -4.90 5.09
CA ALA A 277 -10.09 -5.57 4.74
C ALA A 277 -9.14 -4.65 3.94
N GLY A 278 -7.85 -4.91 4.06
CA GLY A 278 -6.78 -4.18 3.40
C GLY A 278 -6.33 -2.93 4.15
N ASP A 279 -5.87 -1.90 3.43
CA ASP A 279 -5.21 -0.72 4.00
C ASP A 279 -6.09 0.09 4.98
N ASN A 280 -7.41 -0.09 4.98
CA ASN A 280 -8.34 0.60 5.86
C ASN A 280 -8.76 -0.19 7.10
N ALA A 281 -8.41 -1.48 7.22
CA ALA A 281 -8.78 -2.31 8.36
C ALA A 281 -7.79 -2.13 9.53
N PHE A 282 -8.31 -1.89 10.74
CA PHE A 282 -7.55 -1.85 11.99
C PHE A 282 -7.93 -3.08 12.80
N PHE A 283 -7.07 -4.08 12.79
CA PHE A 283 -7.35 -5.46 13.20
C PHE A 283 -6.43 -5.92 14.33
N PRO A 284 -6.86 -6.93 15.14
CA PRO A 284 -6.01 -7.54 16.17
C PRO A 284 -4.90 -8.37 15.53
N TYR A 285 -3.65 -7.89 15.65
CA TYR A 285 -2.47 -8.59 15.16
C TYR A 285 -1.93 -9.47 16.30
N GLN A 286 -2.48 -10.68 16.40
CA GLN A 286 -2.30 -11.57 17.55
C GLN A 286 -0.82 -11.89 17.82
N VAL A 287 -0.03 -12.16 16.78
CA VAL A 287 1.41 -12.52 16.91
C VAL A 287 2.21 -11.43 17.63
N LEU A 288 1.86 -10.17 17.44
CA LEU A 288 2.53 -9.03 18.06
C LEU A 288 1.78 -8.48 19.29
N GLY A 289 0.63 -9.07 19.63
CA GLY A 289 -0.18 -8.68 20.79
C GLY A 289 -0.71 -7.25 20.75
N LYS A 290 -1.00 -6.73 19.56
CA LYS A 290 -1.49 -5.34 19.38
C LYS A 290 -2.51 -5.24 18.26
N GLN A 291 -3.35 -4.21 18.31
CA GLN A 291 -4.13 -3.80 17.14
C GLN A 291 -3.25 -2.97 16.20
N THR A 292 -3.39 -3.20 14.90
CA THR A 292 -2.60 -2.49 13.89
C THR A 292 -3.37 -2.36 12.57
N ARG A 293 -2.86 -1.50 11.72
CA ARG A 293 -3.26 -1.35 10.31
C ARG A 293 -2.00 -1.51 9.45
N ILE A 294 -2.09 -2.33 8.42
CA ILE A 294 -0.97 -2.69 7.55
C ILE A 294 -1.33 -2.37 6.11
N GLU A 295 -0.51 -1.53 5.46
CA GLU A 295 -0.68 -1.05 4.08
C GLU A 295 0.18 -1.88 3.09
N HIS A 296 0.19 -3.20 3.24
CA HIS A 296 1.02 -4.07 2.41
C HIS A 296 0.18 -4.89 1.44
N TRP A 297 0.74 -5.17 0.27
CA TRP A 297 0.12 -5.95 -0.78
C TRP A 297 -0.34 -7.33 -0.26
N ASP A 298 0.54 -8.05 0.41
CA ASP A 298 0.26 -9.37 0.94
C ASP A 298 -0.82 -9.35 2.04
N ASN A 299 -0.88 -8.26 2.84
CA ASN A 299 -1.96 -8.06 3.80
C ASN A 299 -3.30 -7.88 3.10
N ALA A 300 -3.35 -7.04 2.06
CA ALA A 300 -4.60 -6.80 1.32
C ALA A 300 -5.11 -8.07 0.64
N LEU A 301 -4.22 -8.86 0.05
CA LEU A 301 -4.54 -10.17 -0.55
C LEU A 301 -5.18 -11.10 0.48
N ASN A 302 -4.47 -11.33 1.59
CA ASN A 302 -4.90 -12.32 2.59
C ASN A 302 -6.11 -11.84 3.39
N GLN A 303 -6.13 -10.58 3.85
CA GLN A 303 -7.32 -10.05 4.55
C GLN A 303 -8.56 -10.06 3.65
N GLY A 304 -8.42 -9.68 2.37
CA GLY A 304 -9.51 -9.75 1.41
C GLY A 304 -10.09 -11.15 1.34
N LYS A 305 -9.23 -12.14 1.13
CA LYS A 305 -9.63 -13.55 1.02
C LYS A 305 -10.31 -14.06 2.29
N TRP A 306 -9.73 -13.79 3.48
CA TRP A 306 -10.31 -14.16 4.77
C TRP A 306 -11.66 -13.48 5.02
N ALA A 307 -11.76 -12.17 4.75
CA ALA A 307 -13.03 -11.44 4.87
C ALA A 307 -14.11 -12.05 3.97
N GLY A 308 -13.77 -12.36 2.71
CA GLY A 308 -14.68 -13.02 1.78
C GLY A 308 -15.18 -14.38 2.28
N ARG A 309 -14.29 -15.24 2.78
CA ARG A 309 -14.64 -16.52 3.39
C ARG A 309 -15.54 -16.34 4.63
N ASN A 310 -15.22 -15.38 5.47
CA ASN A 310 -16.01 -15.09 6.67
C ASN A 310 -17.41 -14.50 6.34
N MET A 311 -17.50 -13.66 5.32
CA MET A 311 -18.79 -13.21 4.77
C MET A 311 -19.62 -14.39 4.25
N ALA A 312 -18.99 -15.41 3.69
CA ALA A 312 -19.63 -16.64 3.22
C ALA A 312 -19.84 -17.71 4.32
N GLY A 313 -19.51 -17.40 5.60
CA GLY A 313 -19.85 -18.22 6.76
C GLY A 313 -18.71 -19.10 7.32
N ALA A 314 -17.45 -18.93 6.90
CA ALA A 314 -16.32 -19.72 7.38
C ALA A 314 -16.06 -19.58 8.90
N ARG A 315 -16.19 -18.34 9.45
CA ARG A 315 -15.86 -18.01 10.84
C ARG A 315 -14.42 -18.39 11.24
N GLU A 316 -13.48 -18.05 10.37
CA GLU A 316 -12.05 -18.31 10.56
C GLU A 316 -11.33 -17.05 11.06
N PRO A 317 -10.60 -17.09 12.20
CA PRO A 317 -9.86 -15.93 12.68
C PRO A 317 -8.68 -15.62 11.74
N PHE A 318 -8.43 -14.33 11.50
CA PHE A 318 -7.30 -13.86 10.72
C PHE A 318 -6.03 -13.85 11.58
N THR A 319 -5.23 -14.88 11.45
CA THR A 319 -3.95 -15.07 12.19
C THR A 319 -2.72 -14.93 11.30
N TYR A 320 -2.92 -14.54 10.05
CA TYR A 320 -1.84 -14.43 9.07
C TYR A 320 -0.86 -13.31 9.44
N MET A 321 0.42 -13.54 9.20
CA MET A 321 1.49 -12.55 9.39
C MET A 321 1.95 -12.05 8.02
N PRO A 322 1.49 -10.87 7.58
CA PRO A 322 1.84 -10.36 6.26
C PRO A 322 3.32 -10.03 6.14
N TYR A 323 3.84 -10.18 4.94
CA TYR A 323 5.14 -9.65 4.57
C TYR A 323 5.00 -8.47 3.60
N PHE A 324 6.10 -7.76 3.37
CA PHE A 324 6.19 -6.73 2.35
C PHE A 324 7.55 -6.77 1.68
N PHE A 325 7.62 -6.18 0.50
CA PHE A 325 8.82 -6.18 -0.32
C PHE A 325 8.97 -4.85 -1.05
N SER A 326 10.19 -4.52 -1.41
CA SER A 326 10.48 -3.42 -2.34
C SER A 326 11.77 -3.70 -3.09
N ASP A 327 11.89 -3.05 -4.26
CA ASP A 327 13.07 -3.06 -5.11
C ASP A 327 13.54 -1.61 -5.29
N LEU A 328 14.78 -1.33 -4.89
CA LEU A 328 15.41 -0.02 -4.98
C LEU A 328 16.68 -0.16 -5.84
N PHE A 329 16.52 -0.07 -7.17
CA PHE A 329 17.52 -0.49 -8.15
C PHE A 329 17.84 -1.99 -8.02
N GLU A 330 19.09 -2.35 -7.70
CA GLU A 330 19.54 -3.73 -7.51
C GLU A 330 19.35 -4.23 -6.08
N PHE A 331 19.01 -3.34 -5.14
CA PHE A 331 18.73 -3.70 -3.76
C PHE A 331 17.27 -4.07 -3.62
N GLY A 332 17.00 -5.35 -3.39
CA GLY A 332 15.66 -5.85 -3.10
C GLY A 332 15.58 -6.43 -1.69
N TYR A 333 14.38 -6.45 -1.12
CA TYR A 333 14.15 -7.09 0.17
C TYR A 333 12.74 -7.60 0.36
N GLU A 334 12.61 -8.63 1.19
CA GLU A 334 11.35 -9.08 1.80
C GLU A 334 11.42 -8.83 3.30
N ALA A 335 10.33 -8.37 3.90
CA ALA A 335 10.31 -8.10 5.34
C ALA A 335 8.98 -8.57 5.96
N VAL A 336 9.05 -9.08 7.18
CA VAL A 336 7.91 -9.66 7.89
C VAL A 336 7.93 -9.28 9.37
N GLY A 337 6.74 -9.14 9.97
CA GLY A 337 6.58 -8.77 11.37
C GLY A 337 6.65 -7.26 11.61
N GLU A 338 7.19 -6.86 12.76
CA GLU A 338 7.35 -5.46 13.16
C GLU A 338 8.75 -4.96 12.76
N VAL A 339 8.82 -4.37 11.58
CA VAL A 339 10.05 -3.81 11.01
C VAL A 339 10.04 -2.31 11.25
N ASP A 340 10.72 -1.88 12.31
CA ASP A 340 10.76 -0.49 12.76
C ASP A 340 12.19 -0.15 13.19
N ALA A 341 12.81 0.82 12.52
CA ALA A 341 14.20 1.23 12.78
C ALA A 341 14.46 1.76 14.20
N ARG A 342 13.40 2.01 14.98
CA ARG A 342 13.51 2.41 16.41
C ARG A 342 13.72 1.22 17.35
N LEU A 343 13.50 0.01 16.88
CA LEU A 343 13.80 -1.20 17.62
C LEU A 343 15.31 -1.46 17.62
N GLU A 344 15.78 -2.24 18.60
CA GLU A 344 17.12 -2.81 18.54
C GLU A 344 17.25 -3.67 17.28
N THR A 345 18.38 -3.56 16.57
CA THR A 345 18.63 -4.33 15.37
C THR A 345 19.92 -5.13 15.45
N PHE A 346 19.86 -6.36 14.94
CA PHE A 346 21.04 -7.17 14.68
C PHE A 346 21.08 -7.55 13.21
N ALA A 347 22.22 -7.32 12.55
CA ALA A 347 22.42 -7.65 11.15
C ALA A 347 23.37 -8.82 10.98
N ASP A 348 22.94 -9.84 10.25
CA ASP A 348 23.73 -10.98 9.81
C ASP A 348 24.04 -10.83 8.32
N TRP A 349 25.11 -10.11 8.00
CA TRP A 349 25.50 -9.81 6.64
C TRP A 349 26.41 -10.90 6.04
N GLN A 350 26.08 -11.31 4.81
CA GLN A 350 27.01 -12.03 3.93
C GLN A 350 27.83 -11.01 3.12
N LYS A 351 27.20 -9.91 2.69
CA LYS A 351 27.82 -8.74 2.09
C LYS A 351 27.18 -7.51 2.70
N GLU A 352 27.98 -6.71 3.39
CA GLU A 352 27.50 -5.58 4.17
C GLU A 352 26.66 -4.61 3.33
N ASN A 353 25.49 -4.20 3.85
CA ASN A 353 24.51 -3.32 3.23
C ASN A 353 24.00 -3.79 1.85
N ASP A 354 24.12 -5.07 1.54
CA ASP A 354 23.70 -5.65 0.27
C ASP A 354 22.95 -6.98 0.49
N THR A 355 23.62 -8.02 0.99
CA THR A 355 23.05 -9.36 1.12
C THR A 355 23.14 -9.86 2.56
N GLY A 356 22.00 -10.14 3.15
CA GLY A 356 21.93 -10.63 4.54
C GLY A 356 20.57 -10.43 5.17
N VAL A 357 20.52 -10.56 6.48
CA VAL A 357 19.29 -10.46 7.27
C VAL A 357 19.44 -9.45 8.39
N ILE A 358 18.47 -8.57 8.53
CA ILE A 358 18.34 -7.66 9.66
C ILE A 358 17.19 -8.14 10.54
N TYR A 359 17.48 -8.46 11.79
CA TYR A 359 16.50 -8.79 12.81
C TYR A 359 16.15 -7.54 13.62
N TYR A 360 14.87 -7.34 13.90
CA TYR A 360 14.33 -6.26 14.71
C TYR A 360 13.87 -6.85 16.03
N LEU A 361 14.49 -6.40 17.14
CA LEU A 361 14.37 -7.03 18.45
C LEU A 361 13.64 -6.11 19.43
N LYS A 362 12.88 -6.72 20.31
CA LYS A 362 12.32 -6.06 21.50
C LYS A 362 12.37 -7.05 22.67
N ASP A 363 13.00 -6.63 23.75
CA ASP A 363 13.19 -7.45 24.96
C ASP A 363 13.87 -8.80 24.63
N GLY A 364 14.90 -8.77 23.75
CA GLY A 364 15.62 -9.94 23.26
C GLY A 364 14.84 -10.87 22.34
N LYS A 365 13.61 -10.55 21.96
CA LYS A 365 12.76 -11.36 21.07
C LYS A 365 12.71 -10.75 19.68
N VAL A 366 12.76 -11.61 18.65
CA VAL A 366 12.60 -11.15 17.27
C VAL A 366 11.15 -10.74 17.03
N ARG A 367 10.96 -9.47 16.68
CA ARG A 367 9.66 -8.88 16.35
C ARG A 367 9.44 -8.78 14.84
N GLY A 368 10.52 -8.61 14.10
CA GLY A 368 10.52 -8.54 12.65
C GLY A 368 11.85 -8.97 12.06
N ALA A 369 11.85 -9.31 10.79
CA ALA A 369 13.03 -9.62 10.01
C ALA A 369 12.94 -9.03 8.61
N MET A 370 14.06 -8.52 8.10
CA MET A 370 14.23 -8.05 6.74
C MET A 370 15.33 -8.85 6.07
N MET A 371 14.97 -9.56 5.01
CA MET A 371 15.86 -10.36 4.17
C MET A 371 16.28 -9.51 2.97
N CYS A 372 17.50 -8.96 3.04
CA CYS A 372 18.09 -8.10 2.00
C CYS A 372 18.75 -8.96 0.93
N ASN A 373 18.27 -8.93 -0.31
CA ASN A 373 18.72 -9.80 -1.41
C ASN A 373 18.80 -11.29 -1.03
N VAL A 374 17.96 -11.72 -0.09
CA VAL A 374 17.78 -13.10 0.36
C VAL A 374 16.29 -13.43 0.19
N TRP A 375 15.98 -14.37 -0.69
CA TRP A 375 14.63 -14.62 -1.15
C TRP A 375 14.08 -15.96 -0.65
N GLU A 376 12.74 -16.08 -0.63
CA GLU A 376 12.03 -17.32 -0.27
C GLU A 376 12.25 -17.77 1.18
N LYS A 377 12.58 -16.83 2.09
CA LYS A 377 12.84 -17.10 3.51
C LYS A 377 11.77 -16.54 4.46
N VAL A 378 10.70 -15.99 3.94
CA VAL A 378 9.60 -15.39 4.73
C VAL A 378 9.03 -16.37 5.76
N GLU A 379 8.82 -17.65 5.40
CA GLU A 379 8.28 -18.65 6.34
C GLU A 379 9.26 -19.00 7.49
N VAL A 380 10.56 -18.99 7.21
CA VAL A 380 11.58 -19.18 8.26
C VAL A 380 11.52 -18.00 9.24
N ALA A 381 11.46 -16.78 8.73
CA ALA A 381 11.33 -15.58 9.55
C ALA A 381 10.02 -15.58 10.37
N ARG A 382 8.89 -15.93 9.76
CA ARG A 382 7.60 -16.10 10.45
C ARG A 382 7.69 -17.09 11.61
N THR A 383 8.38 -18.20 11.40
CA THR A 383 8.56 -19.26 12.40
C THR A 383 9.33 -18.71 13.61
N ILE A 384 10.43 -18.00 13.38
CA ILE A 384 11.24 -17.38 14.45
C ILE A 384 10.40 -16.39 15.25
N ILE A 385 9.67 -15.50 14.58
CA ILE A 385 8.83 -14.49 15.22
C ILE A 385 7.70 -15.15 16.06
N ARG A 386 7.03 -16.18 15.50
CA ARG A 386 5.94 -16.89 16.21
C ARG A 386 6.40 -17.61 17.47
N LYS A 387 7.62 -18.17 17.48
CA LYS A 387 8.18 -18.81 18.68
C LYS A 387 8.32 -17.82 19.84
N GLY A 388 8.65 -16.56 19.55
CA GLY A 388 8.78 -15.51 20.57
C GLY A 388 9.83 -15.81 21.63
N GLU A 389 10.82 -16.62 21.30
CA GLU A 389 11.94 -16.99 22.18
C GLU A 389 12.93 -15.83 22.27
N THR A 390 13.60 -15.71 23.43
CA THR A 390 14.73 -14.78 23.57
C THR A 390 15.92 -15.35 22.80
N MET A 391 16.51 -14.55 21.92
CA MET A 391 17.60 -14.94 21.05
C MET A 391 18.80 -14.02 21.23
N THR A 392 20.00 -14.61 21.20
CA THR A 392 21.25 -13.83 21.23
C THR A 392 21.76 -13.61 19.80
N PRO A 393 22.65 -12.61 19.56
CA PRO A 393 23.29 -12.41 18.27
C PRO A 393 23.93 -13.68 17.70
N GLU A 394 24.53 -14.52 18.56
CA GLU A 394 25.15 -15.78 18.15
C GLU A 394 24.11 -16.78 17.61
N SER A 395 22.93 -16.86 18.24
CA SER A 395 21.84 -17.75 17.81
C SER A 395 21.11 -17.25 16.56
N LEU A 396 21.18 -15.95 16.28
CA LEU A 396 20.60 -15.33 15.10
C LEU A 396 21.47 -15.49 13.86
N ARG A 397 22.80 -15.64 14.04
CA ARG A 397 23.71 -15.84 12.91
C ARG A 397 23.39 -17.13 12.17
N GLY A 398 23.11 -16.98 10.88
CA GLY A 398 22.73 -18.08 10.02
C GLY A 398 21.37 -18.73 10.28
N ALA A 399 20.54 -18.14 11.14
CA ALA A 399 19.19 -18.66 11.40
C ALA A 399 18.27 -18.53 10.19
N ILE A 400 18.50 -17.52 9.33
CA ILE A 400 17.83 -17.33 8.03
C ILE A 400 18.94 -17.27 6.97
N ARG A 401 18.99 -18.26 6.07
CA ARG A 401 19.97 -18.36 4.96
C ARG A 401 19.34 -18.81 3.67
#